data_fff028b25529edb5467d5947d78155d6
#
_entry.id   fff028b25529edb5467d5947d78155d6
#
_cell.length_a   1.000
_cell.length_b   1.000
_cell.length_c   1.000
_cell.angle_alpha   90.00
_cell.angle_beta   90.00
_cell.angle_gamma   90.00
#
_symmetry.space_group_name_H-M   'P 1'
#
loop_
_entity.id
_entity.type
_entity.pdbx_description
1 polymer ?
#
loop_
_entity_poly.entity_id
_entity_poly.type
_entity_poly.pdbx_seq_one_letter_code
_entity_poly.pdbx_strand_id
1 'polypeptide(L)' 'MAEVQISKFRANLAEYVNRAVYGNERILVERGGRPLFAIVPVADMRMLAELKKSPKRKS' A
#
# COMPACT_ATOMS: atom_id res chain seq x y z
N MET A 1 2.62 -9.08 5.18
CA MET A 1 2.13 -8.27 4.05
C MET A 1 1.38 -9.18 3.10
N ALA A 2 0.20 -8.76 2.70
CA ALA A 2 -0.58 -9.53 1.74
C ALA A 2 -0.10 -9.21 0.33
N GLU A 3 -0.14 -10.22 -0.53
CA GLU A 3 0.26 -10.04 -1.93
C GLU A 3 -0.91 -10.42 -2.82
N VAL A 4 -1.17 -9.60 -3.83
CA VAL A 4 -2.31 -9.83 -4.69
C VAL A 4 -1.96 -9.45 -6.12
N GLN A 5 -2.47 -10.23 -7.07
CA GLN A 5 -2.31 -9.89 -8.47
C GLN A 5 -3.18 -8.69 -8.82
N ILE A 6 -2.68 -7.87 -9.75
CA ILE A 6 -3.37 -6.64 -10.11
C ILE A 6 -4.80 -6.89 -10.58
N SER A 7 -5.03 -7.98 -11.31
CA SER A 7 -6.36 -8.27 -11.81
C SER A 7 -7.33 -8.54 -10.66
N LYS A 8 -6.89 -9.30 -9.67
CA LYS A 8 -7.74 -9.58 -8.52
C LYS A 8 -7.93 -8.33 -7.67
N PHE A 9 -6.88 -7.53 -7.54
CA PHE A 9 -6.98 -6.29 -6.80
C PHE A 9 -8.04 -5.38 -7.40
N ARG A 10 -8.03 -5.25 -8.73
CA ARG A 10 -9.01 -4.39 -9.39
C ARG A 10 -10.43 -4.93 -9.27
N ALA A 11 -10.56 -6.25 -9.28
CA ALA A 11 -11.89 -6.86 -9.16
C ALA A 11 -12.46 -6.70 -7.75
N ASN A 12 -11.59 -6.56 -6.74
CA ASN A 12 -12.02 -6.47 -5.35
C ASN A 12 -11.44 -5.23 -4.68
N LEU A 13 -11.43 -4.13 -5.39
CA LEU A 13 -10.77 -2.92 -4.93
C LEU A 13 -11.27 -2.46 -3.57
N ALA A 14 -12.59 -2.41 -3.38
CA ALA A 14 -13.15 -1.92 -2.13
C ALA A 14 -12.73 -2.78 -0.95
N GLU A 15 -12.67 -4.08 -1.16
CA GLU A 15 -12.29 -4.99 -0.10
C GLU A 15 -10.84 -4.75 0.34
N TYR A 16 -9.94 -4.59 -0.62
CA TYR A 16 -8.54 -4.38 -0.28
C TYR A 16 -8.30 -3.03 0.35
N VAL A 17 -9.03 -2.01 -0.13
CA VAL A 17 -8.93 -0.71 0.49
C VAL A 17 -9.40 -0.76 1.95
N ASN A 18 -10.51 -1.46 2.20
CA ASN A 18 -11.02 -1.60 3.55
C ASN A 18 -10.04 -2.34 4.45
N ARG A 19 -9.39 -3.35 3.93
CA ARG A 19 -8.41 -4.10 4.72
C ARG A 19 -7.25 -3.21 5.11
N ALA A 20 -6.82 -2.34 4.22
CA ALA A 20 -5.74 -1.43 4.53
C ALA A 20 -6.17 -0.37 5.54
N VAL A 21 -7.38 0.17 5.37
CA VAL A 21 -7.85 1.25 6.23
C VAL A 21 -8.27 0.74 7.61
N TYR A 22 -9.11 -0.28 7.63
CA TYR A 22 -9.67 -0.76 8.88
C TYR A 22 -8.91 -1.92 9.48
N GLY A 23 -8.30 -2.74 8.63
CA GLY A 23 -7.52 -3.87 9.10
C GLY A 23 -6.06 -3.55 9.33
N ASN A 24 -5.65 -2.34 9.00
CA ASN A 24 -4.27 -1.92 9.19
C ASN A 24 -3.29 -2.83 8.45
N GLU A 25 -3.68 -3.30 7.27
CA GLU A 25 -2.89 -4.23 6.49
C GLU A 25 -2.09 -3.52 5.42
N ARG A 26 -0.94 -4.10 5.11
CA ARG A 26 -0.15 -3.66 3.96
C ARG A 26 -0.38 -4.66 2.84
N ILE A 27 -0.66 -4.15 1.65
CA ILE A 27 -1.00 -5.00 0.52
C ILE A 27 -0.10 -4.67 -0.65
N LEU A 28 0.64 -5.67 -1.11
CA LEU A 28 1.52 -5.52 -2.26
C LEU A 28 0.78 -5.98 -3.50
N VAL A 29 0.69 -5.11 -4.49
CA VAL A 29 0.01 -5.43 -5.74
C VAL A 29 1.06 -5.77 -6.79
N GLU A 30 0.88 -6.92 -7.43
CA GLU A 30 1.86 -7.45 -8.37
C GLU A 30 1.24 -7.73 -9.72
N ARG A 31 2.12 -7.85 -10.69
CA ARG A 31 1.71 -8.25 -12.02
C ARG A 31 2.77 -9.20 -12.57
N GLY A 32 2.34 -10.46 -12.79
CA GLY A 32 3.26 -11.46 -13.30
C GLY A 32 4.50 -11.64 -12.46
N GLY A 33 4.34 -11.59 -11.13
CA GLY A 33 5.46 -11.76 -10.23
C GLY A 33 6.27 -10.51 -9.98
N ARG A 34 5.89 -9.40 -10.61
CA ARG A 34 6.59 -8.14 -10.43
C ARG A 34 5.79 -7.20 -9.55
N PRO A 35 6.39 -6.65 -8.52
CA PRO A 35 5.68 -5.68 -7.68
C PRO A 35 5.44 -4.39 -8.45
N LEU A 36 4.21 -3.90 -8.39
CA LEU A 36 3.84 -2.65 -9.05
C LEU A 36 3.75 -1.51 -8.06
N PHE A 37 3.04 -1.74 -6.99
CA PHE A 37 2.87 -0.73 -5.94
C PHE A 37 2.31 -1.42 -4.71
N ALA A 38 2.29 -0.70 -3.61
CA ALA A 38 1.75 -1.23 -2.37
C ALA A 38 0.79 -0.22 -1.77
N ILE A 39 -0.25 -0.75 -1.12
CA ILE A 39 -1.17 0.08 -0.35
C ILE A 39 -0.79 -0.09 1.11
N VAL A 40 -0.60 1.02 1.79
CA VAL A 40 -0.26 0.98 3.22
C VAL A 40 -1.18 1.92 3.98
N PRO A 41 -1.45 1.60 5.25
CA PRO A 41 -2.25 2.49 6.09
C PRO A 41 -1.59 3.85 6.21
N VAL A 42 -2.41 4.88 6.39
CA VAL A 42 -1.90 6.24 6.51
C VAL A 42 -0.94 6.36 7.69
N ALA A 43 -1.23 5.66 8.77
CA ALA A 43 -0.36 5.69 9.94
C ALA A 43 1.05 5.21 9.58
N ASP A 44 1.14 4.16 8.76
CA ASP A 44 2.45 3.67 8.34
C ASP A 44 3.17 4.70 7.49
N MET A 45 2.46 5.36 6.61
CA MET A 45 3.06 6.40 5.77
C MET A 45 3.61 7.54 6.60
N ARG A 46 2.86 7.95 7.60
CA ARG A 46 3.32 9.03 8.48
C ARG A 46 4.58 8.63 9.23
N MET A 47 4.62 7.40 9.70
CA MET A 47 5.78 6.92 10.40
C MET A 47 7.00 6.90 9.50
N LEU A 48 6.82 6.42 8.27
CA LEU A 48 7.92 6.39 7.31
C LEU A 48 8.42 7.80 6.99
N ALA A 49 7.49 8.74 6.83
CA ALA A 49 7.87 10.12 6.54
C ALA A 49 8.68 10.71 7.69
N GLU A 50 8.28 10.43 8.92
CA GLU A 50 9.01 10.94 10.06
C GLU A 50 10.41 10.35 10.17
N LEU A 51 10.50 9.05 9.92
CA LEU A 51 11.81 8.39 9.98
C LEU A 51 12.75 8.95 8.94
N LYS A 52 12.24 9.22 7.75
CA LYS A 52 13.07 9.76 6.69
C LYS A 52 13.42 11.21 6.92
N LYS A 53 12.47 11.96 7.43
CA LYS A 53 12.74 13.36 7.70
C LYS A 53 13.29 14.08 6.48
N SER A 54 12.82 13.74 5.34
CA SER A 54 13.33 14.29 4.11
C SER A 54 12.78 15.70 3.93
N PRO A 55 13.63 16.68 3.86
CA PRO A 55 13.16 18.05 3.64
C PRO A 55 12.65 18.19 2.24
N LYS A 56 12.60 17.97 1.61
CA LYS A 56 12.20 18.15 0.57
C LYS A 56 11.51 17.88 -0.13
N ARG A 57 11.30 17.72 -0.32
CA ARG A 57 10.77 17.41 -0.97
C ARG A 57 10.03 17.76 -1.53
N LYS A 58 9.89 18.03 -2.00
CA LYS A 58 9.22 18.25 -2.53
C LYS A 58 8.65 18.16 -3.06
N SER A 59 8.52 18.11 -3.21
CA SER A 59 8.04 17.97 -3.88
C SER A 59 7.77 18.05 -4.38
#